data_81c8d99ca2785aee600277954e6f4e55
#
_entry.id   81c8d99ca2785aee600277954e6f4e55
#
_cell.length_a   1.000
_cell.length_b   1.000
_cell.length_c   1.000
_cell.angle_alpha   90.00
_cell.angle_beta   90.00
_cell.angle_gamma   90.00
#
_symmetry.space_group_name_H-M   'P 1'
#
loop_
_entity.id
_entity.type
_entity.pdbx_description
1 polymer ?
#
loop_
_entity_poly.entity_id
_entity_poly.type
_entity_poly.pdbx_seq_one_letter_code
_entity_poly.pdbx_strand_id
1 'polypeptide(L)'
;MRHTVLVRITHWINFLSFVGLAVSGIAILLAHPRFYWGESGYFDTPAAFELPLPVNLDQSGWGRDLHFLAAWIAVTNGLIYLVWGLFSRHFRFATYTSLQRIAYIGVVFGLLPLTILTGVTMSPALTAAYPVLFTVFGGRQSARTIHFFAADLLAVFLLIHVIMTIRAGLITSMITGTEAK
;
A
#
# COMPACT_ATOMS: atom_id res chain seq x y z
N MET A 1 -6.57 -12.55 -23.20
CA MET A 1 -7.73 -11.87 -22.56
C MET A 1 -7.65 -10.39 -22.82
N ARG A 2 -8.72 -9.76 -23.28
CA ARG A 2 -8.77 -8.29 -23.43
C ARG A 2 -9.15 -7.65 -22.08
N HIS A 3 -8.31 -6.78 -21.57
CA HIS A 3 -8.64 -5.97 -20.40
C HIS A 3 -9.54 -4.80 -20.80
N THR A 4 -10.63 -4.57 -20.06
CA THR A 4 -11.50 -3.40 -20.28
C THR A 4 -10.74 -2.11 -20.04
N VAL A 5 -11.17 -1.02 -20.67
CA VAL A 5 -10.55 0.30 -20.50
C VAL A 5 -10.50 0.70 -19.03
N LEU A 6 -11.57 0.46 -18.27
CA LEU A 6 -11.63 0.79 -16.86
C LEU A 6 -10.58 0.03 -16.06
N VAL A 7 -10.41 -1.28 -16.28
CA VAL A 7 -9.37 -2.09 -15.61
C VAL A 7 -7.98 -1.53 -15.88
N ARG A 8 -7.71 -1.12 -17.12
CA ARG A 8 -6.41 -0.55 -17.51
C ARG A 8 -6.15 0.79 -16.84
N ILE A 9 -7.13 1.69 -16.85
CA ILE A 9 -7.01 3.02 -16.22
C ILE A 9 -6.79 2.87 -14.72
N THR A 10 -7.64 2.12 -14.03
CA THR A 10 -7.52 1.91 -12.57
C THR A 10 -6.21 1.24 -12.20
N HIS A 11 -5.71 0.30 -13.02
CA HIS A 11 -4.43 -0.34 -12.81
C HIS A 11 -3.27 0.66 -12.87
N TRP A 12 -3.22 1.53 -13.89
CA TRP A 12 -2.14 2.51 -14.04
C TRP A 12 -2.21 3.61 -12.99
N ILE A 13 -3.42 4.03 -12.57
CA ILE A 13 -3.58 4.95 -11.42
C ILE A 13 -3.01 4.30 -10.16
N ASN A 14 -3.32 3.04 -9.88
CA ASN A 14 -2.76 2.32 -8.73
C ASN A 14 -1.24 2.20 -8.81
N PHE A 15 -0.68 1.91 -9.99
CA PHE A 15 0.75 1.85 -10.18
C PHE A 15 1.43 3.19 -9.84
N LEU A 16 0.93 4.29 -10.38
CA LEU A 16 1.48 5.63 -10.11
C LEU A 16 1.33 6.00 -8.63
N SER A 17 0.19 5.67 -8.02
CA SER A 17 -0.02 5.87 -6.58
C SER A 17 0.98 5.07 -5.75
N PHE A 18 1.27 3.82 -6.12
CA PHE A 18 2.27 3.00 -5.46
C PHE A 18 3.68 3.57 -5.58
N VAL A 19 4.06 4.10 -6.73
CA VAL A 19 5.33 4.81 -6.91
C VAL A 19 5.39 6.04 -5.98
N GLY A 20 4.33 6.84 -5.94
CA GLY A 20 4.22 7.98 -5.03
C GLY A 20 4.33 7.57 -3.56
N LEU A 21 3.64 6.50 -3.15
CA LEU A 21 3.70 5.93 -1.79
C LEU A 21 5.09 5.42 -1.44
N ALA A 22 5.78 4.75 -2.37
CA ALA A 22 7.13 4.24 -2.13
C ALA A 22 8.13 5.38 -1.96
N VAL A 23 8.13 6.36 -2.86
CA VAL A 23 9.03 7.53 -2.79
C VAL A 23 8.79 8.32 -1.51
N SER A 24 7.53 8.63 -1.20
CA SER A 24 7.18 9.37 0.01
C SER A 24 7.42 8.56 1.30
N GLY A 25 7.22 7.25 1.25
CA GLY A 25 7.54 6.34 2.34
C GLY A 25 9.04 6.35 2.68
N ILE A 26 9.91 6.30 1.67
CA ILE A 26 11.36 6.43 1.85
C ILE A 26 11.70 7.80 2.47
N ALA A 27 11.09 8.87 2.02
CA ALA A 27 11.29 10.20 2.60
C ALA A 27 10.90 10.24 4.09
N ILE A 28 9.76 9.65 4.46
CA ILE A 28 9.33 9.55 5.86
C ILE A 28 10.30 8.69 6.67
N LEU A 29 10.84 7.59 6.11
CA LEU A 29 11.83 6.75 6.77
C LEU A 29 13.15 7.49 7.01
N LEU A 30 13.61 8.29 6.05
CA LEU A 30 14.80 9.13 6.21
C LEU A 30 14.62 10.19 7.30
N ALA A 31 13.41 10.70 7.50
CA ALA A 31 13.13 11.63 8.58
C ALA A 31 12.99 10.95 9.94
N HIS A 32 12.47 9.73 9.95
CA HIS A 32 12.11 9.02 11.18
C HIS A 32 12.49 7.52 11.10
N PRO A 33 13.77 7.15 11.14
CA PRO A 33 14.22 5.75 10.97
C PRO A 33 14.02 4.86 12.20
N ARG A 34 13.57 5.42 13.34
CA ARG A 34 13.34 4.69 14.58
C ARG A 34 11.91 4.20 14.71
N PHE A 35 11.73 2.98 15.17
CA PHE A 35 10.42 2.35 15.37
C PHE A 35 10.20 1.99 16.82
N TYR A 36 8.96 2.14 17.30
CA TYR A 36 8.56 1.94 18.66
C TYR A 36 7.29 1.10 18.74
N TRP A 37 6.98 0.58 19.92
CA TRP A 37 5.68 0.01 20.25
C TRP A 37 4.93 0.92 21.20
N GLY A 38 3.59 0.89 21.14
CA GLY A 38 2.73 1.70 22.00
C GLY A 38 2.31 3.02 21.33
N GLU A 39 2.01 4.01 22.16
CA GLU A 39 1.43 5.28 21.70
C GLU A 39 2.48 6.33 21.34
N SER A 40 3.55 6.40 22.12
CA SER A 40 4.59 7.42 22.00
C SER A 40 5.97 6.80 21.75
N GLY A 41 6.85 7.59 21.15
CA GLY A 41 8.26 7.27 20.96
C GLY A 41 9.05 8.53 20.70
N TYR A 42 10.14 8.69 21.44
CA TYR A 42 11.04 9.86 21.39
C TYR A 42 12.46 9.39 21.16
N PHE A 43 13.35 10.31 20.74
CA PHE A 43 14.75 9.99 20.48
C PHE A 43 15.53 9.52 21.70
N ASP A 44 15.09 9.87 22.90
CA ASP A 44 15.64 9.47 24.20
C ASP A 44 15.02 8.18 24.77
N THR A 45 13.97 7.65 24.12
CA THR A 45 13.39 6.36 24.52
C THR A 45 14.00 5.20 23.72
N PRO A 46 14.16 4.00 24.31
CA PRO A 46 14.63 2.84 23.57
C PRO A 46 13.73 2.50 22.40
N ALA A 47 14.29 2.49 21.19
CA ALA A 47 13.57 2.03 20.01
C ALA A 47 13.41 0.51 20.02
N ALA A 48 12.32 -0.01 19.45
CA ALA A 48 12.18 -1.44 19.20
C ALA A 48 13.21 -1.91 18.16
N PHE A 49 13.43 -1.07 17.13
CA PHE A 49 14.53 -1.21 16.17
C PHE A 49 14.76 0.14 15.46
N GLU A 50 15.93 0.29 14.87
CA GLU A 50 16.33 1.48 14.11
C GLU A 50 16.93 1.05 12.78
N LEU A 51 16.52 1.71 11.70
CA LEU A 51 17.13 1.52 10.40
C LEU A 51 18.46 2.29 10.34
N PRO A 52 19.51 1.73 9.74
CA PRO A 52 20.81 2.40 9.60
C PRO A 52 20.78 3.46 8.49
N LEU A 53 19.88 4.43 8.61
CA LEU A 53 19.68 5.50 7.63
C LEU A 53 20.13 6.85 8.22
N PRO A 54 20.71 7.73 7.41
CA PRO A 54 21.01 9.09 7.85
C PRO A 54 19.70 9.85 8.11
N VAL A 55 19.58 10.44 9.30
CA VAL A 55 18.38 11.23 9.66
C VAL A 55 18.37 12.53 8.86
N ASN A 56 17.28 12.76 8.11
CA ASN A 56 17.04 13.99 7.38
C ASN A 56 15.60 14.47 7.62
N LEU A 57 15.44 15.40 8.56
CA LEU A 57 14.14 15.93 8.98
C LEU A 57 13.43 16.74 7.88
N ASP A 58 14.16 17.33 6.93
CA ASP A 58 13.59 18.09 5.81
C ASP A 58 12.71 17.23 4.91
N GLN A 59 12.91 15.92 4.92
CA GLN A 59 12.09 14.96 4.17
C GLN A 59 10.69 14.75 4.78
N SER A 60 10.45 15.14 6.03
CA SER A 60 9.22 14.83 6.76
C SER A 60 7.98 15.56 6.21
N GLY A 61 8.12 16.82 5.81
CA GLY A 61 6.98 17.65 5.36
C GLY A 61 6.39 17.13 4.06
N TRP A 62 7.11 17.29 2.97
CA TRP A 62 6.66 16.90 1.64
C TRP A 62 6.40 15.39 1.54
N GLY A 63 7.20 14.58 2.27
CA GLY A 63 7.02 13.13 2.28
C GLY A 63 5.65 12.75 2.81
N ARG A 64 5.18 13.34 3.92
CA ARG A 64 3.83 13.07 4.45
C ARG A 64 2.73 13.58 3.52
N ASP A 65 2.88 14.79 2.97
CA ASP A 65 1.87 15.39 2.10
C ASP A 65 1.67 14.53 0.84
N LEU A 66 2.76 14.14 0.17
CA LEU A 66 2.69 13.24 -0.98
C LEU A 66 2.14 11.86 -0.61
N HIS A 67 2.54 11.33 0.56
CA HIS A 67 2.08 10.02 1.02
C HIS A 67 0.56 9.99 1.22
N PHE A 68 0.00 10.98 1.92
CA PHE A 68 -1.45 11.09 2.11
C PHE A 68 -2.19 11.30 0.80
N LEU A 69 -1.68 12.17 -0.08
CA LEU A 69 -2.29 12.39 -1.40
C LEU A 69 -2.34 11.08 -2.21
N ALA A 70 -1.20 10.39 -2.34
CA ALA A 70 -1.11 9.13 -3.08
C ALA A 70 -1.97 8.02 -2.45
N ALA A 71 -2.04 7.95 -1.10
CA ALA A 71 -2.89 7.01 -0.39
C ALA A 71 -4.37 7.24 -0.68
N TRP A 72 -4.86 8.48 -0.64
CA TRP A 72 -6.25 8.80 -0.96
C TRP A 72 -6.60 8.50 -2.42
N ILE A 73 -5.69 8.78 -3.35
CA ILE A 73 -5.88 8.42 -4.76
C ILE A 73 -5.97 6.90 -4.90
N ALA A 74 -5.06 6.14 -4.28
CA ALA A 74 -5.05 4.68 -4.34
C ALA A 74 -6.33 4.07 -3.74
N VAL A 75 -6.74 4.51 -2.55
CA VAL A 75 -7.94 4.01 -1.85
C VAL A 75 -9.20 4.32 -2.67
N THR A 76 -9.36 5.56 -3.13
CA THR A 76 -10.53 5.96 -3.92
C THR A 76 -10.60 5.16 -5.23
N ASN A 77 -9.48 5.04 -5.95
CA ASN A 77 -9.40 4.26 -7.18
C ASN A 77 -9.68 2.77 -6.94
N GLY A 78 -9.16 2.21 -5.84
CA GLY A 78 -9.42 0.83 -5.42
C GLY A 78 -10.91 0.59 -5.12
N LEU A 79 -11.58 1.53 -4.46
CA LEU A 79 -13.03 1.46 -4.19
C LEU A 79 -13.84 1.53 -5.49
N ILE A 80 -13.49 2.41 -6.43
CA ILE A 80 -14.12 2.48 -7.74
C ILE A 80 -14.00 1.14 -8.46
N TYR A 81 -12.80 0.55 -8.48
CA TYR A 81 -12.56 -0.74 -9.10
C TYR A 81 -13.36 -1.87 -8.42
N LEU A 82 -13.39 -1.88 -7.08
CA LEU A 82 -14.12 -2.88 -6.30
C LEU A 82 -15.63 -2.81 -6.59
N VAL A 83 -16.22 -1.61 -6.51
CA VAL A 83 -17.64 -1.38 -6.79
C VAL A 83 -18.00 -1.83 -8.21
N TRP A 84 -17.21 -1.36 -9.20
CA TRP A 84 -17.42 -1.78 -10.59
C TRP A 84 -17.28 -3.29 -10.75
N GLY A 85 -16.28 -3.93 -10.14
CA GLY A 85 -16.03 -5.36 -10.22
C GLY A 85 -17.16 -6.20 -9.64
N LEU A 86 -17.78 -5.74 -8.55
CA LEU A 86 -18.96 -6.39 -7.95
C LEU A 86 -20.18 -6.33 -8.89
N PHE A 87 -20.49 -5.16 -9.45
CA PHE A 87 -21.65 -5.01 -10.35
C PHE A 87 -21.44 -5.68 -11.71
N SER A 88 -20.23 -5.68 -12.25
CA SER A 88 -19.90 -6.31 -13.54
C SER A 88 -19.64 -7.81 -13.46
N ARG A 89 -19.71 -8.42 -12.26
CA ARG A 89 -19.31 -9.81 -12.01
C ARG A 89 -17.91 -10.15 -12.54
N HIS A 90 -17.00 -9.16 -12.50
CA HIS A 90 -15.67 -9.27 -13.08
C HIS A 90 -14.78 -10.27 -12.32
N PHE A 91 -14.99 -10.45 -11.02
CA PHE A 91 -14.16 -11.30 -10.16
C PHE A 91 -14.40 -12.81 -10.41
N ARG A 92 -13.84 -13.32 -11.51
CA ARG A 92 -13.81 -14.75 -11.81
C ARG A 92 -12.40 -15.29 -11.60
N PHE A 93 -12.19 -16.02 -10.51
CA PHE A 93 -10.89 -16.60 -10.13
C PHE A 93 -10.51 -17.88 -10.91
N ALA A 94 -11.25 -18.25 -11.94
CA ALA A 94 -11.13 -19.55 -12.60
C ALA A 94 -9.80 -19.80 -13.34
N THR A 95 -9.03 -18.74 -13.65
CA THR A 95 -7.80 -18.80 -14.46
C THR A 95 -6.50 -18.77 -13.66
N TYR A 96 -6.56 -18.62 -12.34
CA TYR A 96 -5.37 -18.51 -11.49
C TYR A 96 -4.93 -19.88 -10.94
N THR A 97 -3.61 -20.09 -10.85
CA THR A 97 -3.07 -21.23 -10.09
C THR A 97 -3.43 -21.07 -8.61
N SER A 98 -3.42 -22.17 -7.85
CA SER A 98 -3.75 -22.16 -6.41
C SER A 98 -2.86 -21.16 -5.64
N LEU A 99 -1.56 -21.11 -5.93
CA LEU A 99 -0.62 -20.20 -5.30
C LEU A 99 -0.93 -18.73 -5.61
N GLN A 100 -1.21 -18.41 -6.88
CA GLN A 100 -1.60 -17.07 -7.28
C GLN A 100 -2.88 -16.62 -6.59
N ARG A 101 -3.88 -17.52 -6.49
CA ARG A 101 -5.14 -17.24 -5.81
C ARG A 101 -4.92 -16.89 -4.34
N ILE A 102 -4.13 -17.70 -3.62
CA ILE A 102 -3.81 -17.47 -2.20
C ILE A 102 -3.08 -16.14 -2.05
N ALA A 103 -2.07 -15.85 -2.88
CA ALA A 103 -1.34 -14.60 -2.84
C ALA A 103 -2.25 -13.38 -3.07
N TYR A 104 -3.11 -13.41 -4.09
CA TYR A 104 -4.04 -12.30 -4.35
C TYR A 104 -5.06 -12.11 -3.23
N ILE A 105 -5.62 -13.19 -2.69
CA ILE A 105 -6.55 -13.09 -1.55
C ILE A 105 -5.83 -12.51 -0.33
N GLY A 106 -4.64 -13.00 0.00
CA GLY A 106 -3.83 -12.48 1.11
C GLY A 106 -3.47 -11.01 0.96
N VAL A 107 -3.12 -10.56 -0.25
CA VAL A 107 -2.81 -9.15 -0.50
C VAL A 107 -4.06 -8.29 -0.46
N VAL A 108 -5.11 -8.66 -1.20
CA VAL A 108 -6.30 -7.80 -1.37
C VAL A 108 -7.17 -7.75 -0.11
N PHE A 109 -7.33 -8.87 0.60
CA PHE A 109 -8.20 -8.95 1.78
C PHE A 109 -7.44 -8.95 3.12
N GLY A 110 -6.14 -9.11 3.10
CA GLY A 110 -5.29 -9.06 4.30
C GLY A 110 -4.41 -7.81 4.31
N LEU A 111 -3.42 -7.79 3.43
CA LEU A 111 -2.32 -6.84 3.50
C LEU A 111 -2.74 -5.40 3.16
N LEU A 112 -3.54 -5.19 2.11
CA LEU A 112 -4.04 -3.87 1.75
C LEU A 112 -4.96 -3.26 2.82
N PRO A 113 -5.98 -3.96 3.36
CA PRO A 113 -6.77 -3.43 4.47
C PRO A 113 -5.92 -3.15 5.71
N LEU A 114 -4.96 -4.02 6.07
CA LEU A 114 -4.06 -3.79 7.18
C LEU A 114 -3.24 -2.51 7.00
N THR A 115 -2.66 -2.32 5.81
CA THR A 115 -1.88 -1.12 5.49
C THR A 115 -2.74 0.14 5.53
N ILE A 116 -3.96 0.10 5.01
CA ILE A 116 -4.89 1.23 5.06
C ILE A 116 -5.28 1.56 6.51
N LEU A 117 -5.70 0.56 7.29
CA LEU A 117 -6.16 0.77 8.67
C LEU A 117 -5.04 1.28 9.57
N THR A 118 -3.83 0.73 9.45
CA THR A 118 -2.67 1.24 10.20
C THR A 118 -2.28 2.65 9.76
N GLY A 119 -2.37 2.97 8.46
CA GLY A 119 -2.17 4.32 7.94
C GLY A 119 -3.19 5.33 8.50
N VAL A 120 -4.47 4.95 8.53
CA VAL A 120 -5.56 5.74 9.12
C VAL A 120 -5.34 5.96 10.62
N THR A 121 -4.84 4.95 11.35
CA THR A 121 -4.53 5.06 12.78
C THR A 121 -3.42 6.10 13.06
N MET A 122 -2.54 6.36 12.12
CA MET A 122 -1.52 7.40 12.26
C MET A 122 -2.05 8.83 12.01
N SER A 123 -3.26 8.97 11.45
CA SER A 123 -3.88 10.27 11.19
C SER A 123 -4.55 10.84 12.46
N PRO A 124 -4.11 12.00 12.99
CA PRO A 124 -4.72 12.60 14.18
C PRO A 124 -6.21 12.91 14.01
N ALA A 125 -6.61 13.37 12.82
CA ALA A 125 -8.00 13.72 12.54
C ALA A 125 -8.93 12.48 12.58
N LEU A 126 -8.46 11.36 11.97
CA LEU A 126 -9.25 10.13 11.91
C LEU A 126 -9.29 9.41 13.25
N THR A 127 -8.20 9.42 14.02
CA THR A 127 -8.20 8.81 15.37
C THR A 127 -8.96 9.62 16.39
N ALA A 128 -9.08 10.94 16.23
CA ALA A 128 -9.99 11.75 17.06
C ALA A 128 -11.46 11.37 16.81
N ALA A 129 -11.84 11.06 15.58
CA ALA A 129 -13.19 10.62 15.23
C ALA A 129 -13.44 9.12 15.57
N TYR A 130 -12.42 8.29 15.48
CA TYR A 130 -12.50 6.83 15.67
C TYR A 130 -11.41 6.32 16.64
N PRO A 131 -11.52 6.59 17.96
CA PRO A 131 -10.51 6.23 18.95
C PRO A 131 -10.23 4.72 19.05
N VAL A 132 -11.19 3.89 18.66
CA VAL A 132 -11.07 2.41 18.64
C VAL A 132 -9.85 1.93 17.85
N LEU A 133 -9.39 2.68 16.84
CA LEU A 133 -8.21 2.34 16.06
C LEU A 133 -6.94 2.28 16.92
N PHE A 134 -6.81 3.16 17.92
CA PHE A 134 -5.71 3.08 18.87
C PHE A 134 -5.71 1.79 19.67
N THR A 135 -6.89 1.38 20.14
CA THR A 135 -7.05 0.15 20.93
C THR A 135 -6.70 -1.08 20.10
N VAL A 136 -7.17 -1.13 18.83
CA VAL A 136 -6.94 -2.27 17.93
C VAL A 136 -5.47 -2.46 17.63
N PHE A 137 -4.72 -1.38 17.36
CA PHE A 137 -3.31 -1.46 16.97
C PHE A 137 -2.34 -1.19 18.13
N GLY A 138 -2.82 -0.95 19.34
CA GLY A 138 -1.97 -0.71 20.51
C GLY A 138 -1.22 0.62 20.47
N GLY A 139 -1.79 1.65 19.82
CA GLY A 139 -1.24 2.99 19.75
C GLY A 139 -0.65 3.36 18.38
N ARG A 140 -0.32 4.64 18.24
CA ARG A 140 0.16 5.22 16.95
C ARG A 140 1.50 4.65 16.50
N GLN A 141 2.43 4.45 17.42
CA GLN A 141 3.75 3.92 17.08
C GLN A 141 3.69 2.44 16.72
N SER A 142 2.86 1.65 17.40
CA SER A 142 2.58 0.27 17.01
C SER A 142 1.98 0.21 15.61
N ALA A 143 0.97 1.04 15.32
CA ALA A 143 0.37 1.13 13.98
C ALA A 143 1.42 1.47 12.91
N ARG A 144 2.33 2.42 13.21
CA ARG A 144 3.43 2.80 12.29
C ARG A 144 4.39 1.64 12.03
N THR A 145 4.75 0.89 13.07
CA THR A 145 5.63 -0.27 12.95
C THR A 145 4.98 -1.38 12.13
N ILE A 146 3.69 -1.67 12.38
CA ILE A 146 2.93 -2.65 11.61
C ILE A 146 2.79 -2.20 10.15
N HIS A 147 2.49 -0.90 9.93
CA HIS A 147 2.38 -0.32 8.61
C HIS A 147 3.66 -0.47 7.79
N PHE A 148 4.81 -0.23 8.39
CA PHE A 148 6.11 -0.40 7.75
C PHE A 148 6.29 -1.83 7.23
N PHE A 149 6.13 -2.85 8.09
CA PHE A 149 6.25 -4.24 7.66
C PHE A 149 5.21 -4.66 6.62
N ALA A 150 3.97 -4.17 6.74
CA ALA A 150 2.94 -4.43 5.75
C ALA A 150 3.27 -3.79 4.39
N ALA A 151 3.82 -2.57 4.38
CA ALA A 151 4.27 -1.88 3.18
C ALA A 151 5.46 -2.59 2.52
N ASP A 152 6.43 -3.09 3.30
CA ASP A 152 7.55 -3.88 2.78
C ASP A 152 7.06 -5.17 2.11
N LEU A 153 6.12 -5.88 2.72
CA LEU A 153 5.52 -7.07 2.11
C LEU A 153 4.77 -6.74 0.82
N LEU A 154 4.07 -5.60 0.76
CA LEU A 154 3.44 -5.12 -0.47
C LEU A 154 4.48 -4.77 -1.54
N ALA A 155 5.61 -4.16 -1.17
CA ALA A 155 6.69 -3.86 -2.10
C ALA A 155 7.32 -5.14 -2.68
N VAL A 156 7.54 -6.16 -1.86
CA VAL A 156 8.01 -7.49 -2.31
C VAL A 156 7.00 -8.14 -3.26
N PHE A 157 5.72 -8.10 -2.89
CA PHE A 157 4.66 -8.62 -3.77
C PHE A 157 4.63 -7.89 -5.12
N LEU A 158 4.73 -6.55 -5.12
CA LEU A 158 4.75 -5.74 -6.33
C LEU A 158 5.96 -6.09 -7.21
N LEU A 159 7.14 -6.25 -6.62
CA LEU A 159 8.35 -6.65 -7.35
C LEU A 159 8.15 -8.00 -8.06
N ILE A 160 7.65 -9.00 -7.34
CA ILE A 160 7.36 -10.31 -7.90
C ILE A 160 6.30 -10.20 -9.02
N HIS A 161 5.22 -9.43 -8.78
CA HIS A 161 4.16 -9.19 -9.76
C HIS A 161 4.71 -8.57 -11.05
N VAL A 162 5.55 -7.54 -10.96
CA VAL A 162 6.16 -6.87 -12.12
C VAL A 162 7.06 -7.84 -12.88
N ILE A 163 7.93 -8.59 -12.19
CA ILE A 163 8.82 -9.57 -12.82
C ILE A 163 8.01 -10.63 -13.58
N MET A 164 6.96 -11.16 -12.96
CA MET A 164 6.10 -12.18 -13.60
C MET A 164 5.36 -11.60 -14.81
N THR A 165 4.87 -10.36 -14.70
CA THR A 165 4.15 -9.66 -15.79
C THR A 165 5.07 -9.40 -16.99
N ILE A 166 6.33 -8.99 -16.75
CA ILE A 166 7.34 -8.81 -17.79
C ILE A 166 7.62 -10.16 -18.50
N ARG A 167 7.88 -11.21 -17.71
CA ARG A 167 8.17 -12.55 -18.26
C ARG A 167 7.02 -13.13 -19.08
N ALA A 168 5.78 -12.82 -18.69
CA ALA A 168 4.59 -13.26 -19.41
C ALA A 168 4.22 -12.37 -20.62
N GLY A 169 4.95 -11.29 -20.90
CA GLY A 169 4.67 -10.36 -22.01
C GLY A 169 3.36 -9.57 -21.88
N LEU A 170 2.81 -9.46 -20.66
CA LEU A 170 1.48 -8.90 -20.43
C LEU A 170 1.44 -7.37 -20.37
N ILE A 171 2.58 -6.68 -20.30
CA ILE A 171 2.64 -5.22 -20.21
C ILE A 171 1.96 -4.57 -21.41
N THR A 172 2.27 -5.04 -22.62
CA THR A 172 1.69 -4.50 -23.86
C THR A 172 0.16 -4.61 -23.85
N SER A 173 -0.40 -5.72 -23.37
CA SER A 173 -1.85 -5.89 -23.28
C SER A 173 -2.50 -4.93 -22.28
N MET A 174 -1.80 -4.57 -21.20
CA MET A 174 -2.26 -3.57 -20.22
C MET A 174 -2.17 -2.14 -20.73
N ILE A 175 -1.31 -1.85 -21.71
CA ILE A 175 -1.20 -0.53 -22.33
C ILE A 175 -2.18 -0.40 -23.49
N THR A 176 -2.15 -1.33 -24.45
CA THR A 176 -2.90 -1.22 -25.71
C THR A 176 -4.30 -1.83 -25.65
N GLY A 177 -4.55 -2.77 -24.74
CA GLY A 177 -5.79 -3.57 -24.68
C GLY A 177 -5.84 -4.69 -25.72
N THR A 178 -4.77 -4.90 -26.50
CA THR A 178 -4.65 -6.01 -27.46
C THR A 178 -4.28 -7.31 -26.73
N GLU A 179 -4.59 -8.46 -27.33
CA GLU A 179 -4.15 -9.72 -26.76
C GLU A 179 -2.62 -9.85 -26.84
N ALA A 180 -2.01 -10.38 -25.79
CA ALA A 180 -0.61 -10.78 -25.83
C ALA A 180 -0.47 -11.92 -26.88
N LYS A 181 0.50 -11.76 -27.79
CA LYS A 181 0.82 -12.80 -28.79
C LYS A 181 1.59 -13.92 -28.11
#